data_21a7a8e99095a77f259d421819809772
#
_entry.id   21a7a8e99095a77f259d421819809772
#
_cell.length_a   1.000
_cell.length_b   1.000
_cell.length_c   1.000
_cell.angle_alpha   90.00
_cell.angle_beta   90.00
_cell.angle_gamma   90.00
#
_symmetry.space_group_name_H-M   'P 1'
#
loop_
_entity.id
_entity.type
_entity.pdbx_description
1 polymer ?
#
loop_
_entity_poly.entity_id
_entity_poly.type
_entity_poly.pdbx_seq_one_letter_code
_entity_poly.pdbx_strand_id
1 'polypeptide(L)'
;MRERTGRVTIPTNLDIVPETIELMKRWGADAIRDCDGTEFPKELVETGAKIYATYYTTRKDNEWAKKNPDEVQQCYIMSAFYTAVDKTLKIPLMKGISKELMEVNTRDDIRRWWEVIDRSTGAVVDCTQWEYEEESGNVIIHDAELFHEYTVSFLAYIIWDPVHMYNAVTNEWKDFEHQITFDVRQPKTHKYSMERLKKYCEEHPYVNVIRYTTFFHQFTLLFDELKREKYVDWYGYSASVSPYILEQFEKEVGYRFRPEFIIDQGYYNNQYRVPSKEFLDFQAF
;
A
#
# COMPACT_ATOMS: atom_id res chain seq x y z
N MET A 1 12.83 -9.13 -46.15
CA MET A 1 12.80 -8.91 -44.69
C MET A 1 11.47 -9.47 -44.20
N ARG A 2 11.47 -10.35 -43.20
CA ARG A 2 10.20 -10.74 -42.55
C ARG A 2 9.62 -9.51 -41.86
N GLU A 3 8.37 -9.23 -42.16
CA GLU A 3 7.61 -8.18 -41.45
C GLU A 3 7.65 -8.47 -39.94
N ARG A 4 8.08 -7.51 -39.14
CA ARG A 4 8.12 -7.69 -37.67
C ARG A 4 6.69 -7.69 -37.15
N THR A 5 6.28 -8.75 -36.50
CA THR A 5 4.95 -8.89 -35.90
C THR A 5 4.89 -8.40 -34.45
N GLY A 6 6.02 -7.93 -33.87
CA GLY A 6 6.13 -7.49 -32.51
C GLY A 6 6.89 -6.17 -32.34
N ARG A 7 6.64 -5.50 -31.22
CA ARG A 7 7.33 -4.27 -30.83
C ARG A 7 8.52 -4.60 -29.92
N VAL A 8 9.66 -3.96 -30.20
CA VAL A 8 10.84 -4.01 -29.31
C VAL A 8 10.87 -2.74 -28.48
N THR A 9 10.72 -2.87 -27.15
CA THR A 9 10.76 -1.76 -26.19
C THR A 9 12.00 -1.89 -25.32
N ILE A 10 12.79 -0.83 -25.24
CA ILE A 10 14.01 -0.78 -24.43
C ILE A 10 13.74 0.07 -23.18
N PRO A 11 14.06 -0.41 -21.97
CA PRO A 11 14.08 0.41 -20.78
C PRO A 11 15.25 1.39 -20.84
N THR A 12 15.06 2.58 -20.27
CA THR A 12 16.09 3.60 -20.18
C THR A 12 15.98 4.40 -18.88
N ASN A 13 17.07 5.04 -18.51
CA ASN A 13 17.15 6.10 -17.50
C ASN A 13 18.09 7.21 -17.99
N LEU A 14 18.24 8.29 -17.21
CA LEU A 14 19.05 9.43 -17.60
C LEU A 14 20.54 9.12 -17.73
N ASP A 15 21.03 8.10 -17.01
CA ASP A 15 22.46 7.79 -16.95
C ASP A 15 22.95 7.00 -18.15
N ILE A 16 22.05 6.41 -18.95
CA ILE A 16 22.36 5.51 -20.07
C ILE A 16 21.71 5.93 -21.40
N VAL A 17 21.49 7.22 -21.60
CA VAL A 17 20.83 7.74 -22.83
C VAL A 17 21.62 7.38 -24.10
N PRO A 18 22.95 7.60 -24.19
CA PRO A 18 23.72 7.22 -25.38
C PRO A 18 23.64 5.72 -25.69
N GLU A 19 23.81 4.87 -24.68
CA GLU A 19 23.73 3.43 -24.79
C GLU A 19 22.33 2.97 -25.23
N THR A 20 21.29 3.62 -24.70
CA THR A 20 19.91 3.36 -25.12
C THR A 20 19.71 3.62 -26.61
N ILE A 21 20.21 4.76 -27.12
CA ILE A 21 20.11 5.11 -28.55
C ILE A 21 20.88 4.11 -29.42
N GLU A 22 22.07 3.68 -28.99
CA GLU A 22 22.86 2.68 -29.69
C GLU A 22 22.12 1.34 -29.74
N LEU A 23 21.59 0.86 -28.62
CA LEU A 23 20.84 -0.38 -28.54
C LEU A 23 19.56 -0.34 -29.38
N MET A 24 18.88 0.80 -29.43
CA MET A 24 17.71 1.00 -30.28
C MET A 24 18.06 0.76 -31.75
N LYS A 25 19.14 1.35 -32.24
CA LYS A 25 19.63 1.17 -33.61
C LYS A 25 19.99 -0.29 -33.89
N ARG A 26 20.76 -0.89 -32.97
CA ARG A 26 21.26 -2.26 -33.11
C ARG A 26 20.15 -3.31 -33.11
N TRP A 27 19.14 -3.14 -32.25
CA TRP A 27 18.03 -4.08 -32.12
C TRP A 27 16.82 -3.67 -32.94
N GLY A 28 16.83 -2.49 -33.56
CA GLY A 28 15.71 -1.95 -34.29
C GLY A 28 14.51 -1.75 -33.34
N ALA A 29 14.76 -1.22 -32.15
CA ALA A 29 13.71 -0.92 -31.22
C ALA A 29 12.87 0.25 -31.75
N ASP A 30 11.56 0.16 -31.54
CA ASP A 30 10.56 1.13 -31.99
C ASP A 30 9.86 1.81 -30.81
N ALA A 31 10.23 1.46 -29.58
CA ALA A 31 9.70 2.04 -28.37
C ALA A 31 10.74 2.10 -27.25
N ILE A 32 10.59 3.10 -26.38
CA ILE A 32 11.40 3.31 -25.18
C ILE A 32 10.45 3.42 -24.00
N ARG A 33 10.85 2.90 -22.86
CA ARG A 33 10.15 3.10 -21.59
C ARG A 33 11.09 3.60 -20.52
N ASP A 34 10.60 4.46 -19.66
CA ASP A 34 11.29 4.80 -18.42
C ASP A 34 11.22 3.64 -17.41
N CYS A 35 12.11 3.66 -16.43
CA CYS A 35 12.10 2.70 -15.33
C CYS A 35 11.34 3.24 -14.12
N ASP A 36 11.45 4.53 -13.81
CA ASP A 36 11.04 5.11 -12.51
C ASP A 36 10.19 6.39 -12.62
N GLY A 37 9.56 6.66 -13.75
CA GLY A 37 8.79 7.88 -13.98
C GLY A 37 9.70 9.10 -14.13
N THR A 38 10.88 8.90 -14.70
CA THR A 38 11.85 9.96 -15.03
C THR A 38 11.41 10.65 -16.31
N GLU A 39 11.63 11.95 -16.40
CA GLU A 39 11.43 12.71 -17.64
C GLU A 39 12.37 12.21 -18.74
N PHE A 40 11.85 12.14 -19.95
CA PHE A 40 12.65 11.74 -21.10
C PHE A 40 13.46 12.94 -21.63
N PRO A 41 14.79 12.83 -21.76
CA PRO A 41 15.60 13.86 -22.37
C PRO A 41 15.25 13.99 -23.86
N LYS A 42 15.50 15.20 -24.37
CA LYS A 42 15.12 15.59 -25.75
C LYS A 42 15.71 14.63 -26.79
N GLU A 43 16.92 14.17 -26.59
CA GLU A 43 17.64 13.25 -27.47
C GLU A 43 16.87 11.92 -27.68
N LEU A 44 16.21 11.42 -26.63
CA LEU A 44 15.38 10.22 -26.74
C LEU A 44 14.04 10.50 -27.44
N VAL A 45 13.43 11.65 -27.16
CA VAL A 45 12.18 12.08 -27.81
C VAL A 45 12.41 12.26 -29.32
N GLU A 46 13.53 12.84 -29.73
CA GLU A 46 13.91 13.10 -31.13
C GLU A 46 14.24 11.81 -31.93
N THR A 47 14.39 10.66 -31.27
CA THR A 47 14.57 9.39 -31.99
C THR A 47 13.37 8.97 -32.82
N GLY A 48 12.19 9.53 -32.54
CA GLY A 48 10.91 9.16 -33.17
C GLY A 48 10.34 7.82 -32.66
N ALA A 49 10.97 7.20 -31.69
CA ALA A 49 10.43 6.02 -31.04
C ALA A 49 9.19 6.35 -30.19
N LYS A 50 8.31 5.38 -29.97
CA LYS A 50 7.19 5.54 -29.06
C LYS A 50 7.67 5.59 -27.63
N ILE A 51 7.18 6.58 -26.90
CA ILE A 51 7.53 6.83 -25.50
C ILE A 51 6.44 6.23 -24.59
N TYR A 52 6.89 5.34 -23.70
CA TYR A 52 6.09 4.74 -22.63
C TYR A 52 6.55 5.32 -21.30
N ALA A 53 5.77 6.24 -20.74
CA ALA A 53 6.09 6.87 -19.47
C ALA A 53 5.39 6.18 -18.30
N THR A 54 6.09 6.01 -17.21
CA THR A 54 5.51 5.53 -15.95
C THR A 54 4.90 6.69 -15.19
N TYR A 55 3.64 6.55 -14.80
CA TYR A 55 2.91 7.53 -14.03
C TYR A 55 2.47 6.97 -12.69
N TYR A 56 2.81 7.64 -11.62
CA TYR A 56 2.44 7.26 -10.26
C TYR A 56 1.19 8.02 -9.83
N THR A 57 0.09 7.31 -9.66
CA THR A 57 -1.20 7.89 -9.28
C THR A 57 -1.31 8.19 -7.80
N THR A 58 -0.52 7.51 -6.97
CA THR A 58 -0.71 7.40 -5.52
C THR A 58 0.38 8.03 -4.68
N ARG A 59 1.41 8.58 -5.29
CA ARG A 59 2.57 9.18 -4.62
C ARG A 59 3.19 10.32 -5.44
N LYS A 60 4.34 10.83 -5.01
CA LYS A 60 5.08 11.96 -5.59
C LYS A 60 4.38 13.32 -5.42
N ASP A 61 3.59 13.46 -4.36
CA ASP A 61 3.05 14.74 -3.92
C ASP A 61 2.79 14.71 -2.41
N ASN A 62 3.86 14.87 -1.64
CA ASN A 62 3.77 14.89 -0.18
C ASN A 62 2.97 16.09 0.34
N GLU A 63 2.98 17.20 -0.38
CA GLU A 63 2.21 18.39 0.02
C GLU A 63 0.70 18.14 -0.03
N TRP A 64 0.24 17.38 -1.02
CA TRP A 64 -1.15 16.94 -1.07
C TRP A 64 -1.48 16.00 0.10
N ALA A 65 -0.64 14.98 0.32
CA ALA A 65 -0.84 14.01 1.38
C ALA A 65 -0.87 14.68 2.77
N LYS A 66 0.06 15.60 3.05
CA LYS A 66 0.11 16.37 4.31
C LYS A 66 -1.11 17.26 4.52
N LYS A 67 -1.69 17.80 3.45
CA LYS A 67 -2.92 18.61 3.50
C LYS A 67 -4.21 17.79 3.63
N ASN A 68 -4.16 16.52 3.27
CA ASN A 68 -5.31 15.61 3.28
C ASN A 68 -4.95 14.31 4.03
N PRO A 69 -4.60 14.40 5.32
CA PRO A 69 -4.11 13.25 6.08
C PRO A 69 -5.17 12.15 6.28
N ASP A 70 -6.44 12.49 6.15
CA ASP A 70 -7.58 11.58 6.15
C ASP A 70 -7.68 10.73 4.87
N GLU A 71 -7.06 11.16 3.79
CA GLU A 71 -7.05 10.45 2.49
C GLU A 71 -5.70 9.77 2.18
N VAL A 72 -4.79 9.72 3.15
CA VAL A 72 -3.58 8.89 3.09
C VAL A 72 -3.98 7.42 3.04
N GLN A 73 -3.23 6.64 2.28
CA GLN A 73 -3.47 5.20 2.16
C GLN A 73 -3.42 4.50 3.51
N GLN A 74 -4.34 3.59 3.74
CA GLN A 74 -4.44 2.81 4.96
C GLN A 74 -4.47 1.31 4.65
N CYS A 75 -4.11 0.52 5.65
CA CYS A 75 -4.30 -0.93 5.62
C CYS A 75 -4.69 -1.44 7.01
N TYR A 76 -5.23 -2.66 7.06
CA TYR A 76 -5.31 -3.40 8.31
C TYR A 76 -3.97 -4.04 8.63
N ILE A 77 -3.54 -3.86 9.88
CA ILE A 77 -2.41 -4.58 10.45
C ILE A 77 -2.84 -5.24 11.77
N MET A 78 -2.07 -6.21 12.20
CA MET A 78 -2.35 -6.98 13.41
C MET A 78 -1.19 -6.87 14.38
N SER A 79 -1.51 -6.73 15.68
CA SER A 79 -0.52 -6.84 16.75
C SER A 79 0.17 -8.21 16.76
N ALA A 80 1.24 -8.36 17.50
CA ALA A 80 1.73 -9.67 17.87
C ALA A 80 0.71 -10.42 18.75
N PHE A 81 0.89 -11.74 18.89
CA PHE A 81 0.10 -12.57 19.82
C PHE A 81 0.53 -12.32 21.27
N TYR A 82 -0.44 -12.20 22.15
CA TYR A 82 -0.21 -12.02 23.58
C TYR A 82 -1.05 -12.99 24.39
N THR A 83 -0.40 -13.77 25.23
CA THR A 83 -1.05 -14.70 26.16
C THR A 83 -1.47 -13.96 27.43
N ALA A 84 -2.73 -14.08 27.82
CA ALA A 84 -3.22 -13.51 29.06
C ALA A 84 -2.70 -14.31 30.28
N VAL A 85 -1.86 -13.65 31.07
CA VAL A 85 -1.37 -14.21 32.35
C VAL A 85 -2.05 -13.56 33.55
N ASP A 86 -2.86 -12.52 33.29
CA ASP A 86 -3.73 -11.82 34.24
C ASP A 86 -5.04 -11.49 33.53
N LYS A 87 -6.06 -11.16 34.30
CA LYS A 87 -7.37 -10.70 33.76
C LYS A 87 -7.29 -9.37 33.03
N THR A 88 -6.28 -8.57 33.30
CA THR A 88 -5.99 -7.35 32.55
C THR A 88 -4.82 -7.59 31.62
N LEU A 89 -5.08 -7.65 30.32
CA LEU A 89 -4.05 -7.86 29.29
C LEU A 89 -3.76 -6.54 28.55
N LYS A 90 -2.49 -6.15 28.48
CA LYS A 90 -2.01 -5.01 27.70
C LYS A 90 -1.33 -5.50 26.42
N ILE A 91 -1.80 -5.00 25.28
CA ILE A 91 -1.28 -5.34 23.95
C ILE A 91 -0.72 -4.08 23.28
N PRO A 92 0.62 -3.94 23.20
CA PRO A 92 1.25 -2.85 22.45
C PRO A 92 1.07 -3.07 20.95
N LEU A 93 0.29 -2.19 20.30
CA LEU A 93 -0.11 -2.35 18.90
C LEU A 93 1.07 -2.38 17.93
N MET A 94 2.00 -1.45 18.11
CA MET A 94 3.09 -1.22 17.15
C MET A 94 4.39 -1.97 17.49
N LYS A 95 4.36 -2.88 18.46
CA LYS A 95 5.57 -3.67 18.79
C LYS A 95 5.95 -4.56 17.61
N GLY A 96 7.19 -4.42 17.14
CA GLY A 96 7.71 -5.14 15.99
C GLY A 96 7.21 -4.59 14.64
N ILE A 97 6.68 -3.37 14.60
CA ILE A 97 6.26 -2.67 13.37
C ILE A 97 6.96 -1.32 13.33
N SER A 98 7.51 -0.96 12.18
CA SER A 98 8.19 0.33 11.99
C SER A 98 7.22 1.50 12.09
N LYS A 99 7.45 2.36 13.07
CA LYS A 99 6.71 3.63 13.25
C LYS A 99 7.06 4.70 12.20
N GLU A 100 8.13 4.51 11.45
CA GLU A 100 8.46 5.38 10.31
C GLU A 100 7.57 5.04 9.09
N LEU A 101 7.08 3.81 9.02
CA LEU A 101 6.24 3.32 7.92
C LEU A 101 4.76 3.50 8.19
N MET A 102 4.33 3.24 9.42
CA MET A 102 2.94 3.14 9.81
C MET A 102 2.60 4.03 10.99
N GLU A 103 1.43 4.65 10.93
CA GLU A 103 0.81 5.42 12.02
C GLU A 103 -0.57 4.81 12.32
N VAL A 104 -0.84 4.52 13.59
CA VAL A 104 -2.15 3.99 14.02
C VAL A 104 -3.25 4.99 13.70
N ASN A 105 -4.31 4.55 13.05
CA ASN A 105 -5.46 5.40 12.80
C ASN A 105 -6.36 5.47 14.04
N THR A 106 -6.26 6.57 14.77
CA THR A 106 -7.13 6.92 15.91
C THR A 106 -8.09 8.06 15.58
N ARG A 107 -8.11 8.55 14.34
CA ARG A 107 -8.97 9.65 13.88
C ARG A 107 -10.40 9.20 13.62
N ASP A 108 -10.56 7.92 13.28
CA ASP A 108 -11.84 7.30 13.01
C ASP A 108 -12.34 6.50 14.23
N ASP A 109 -13.58 6.05 14.19
CA ASP A 109 -14.19 5.26 15.27
C ASP A 109 -13.50 3.89 15.42
N ILE A 110 -12.56 3.81 16.34
CA ILE A 110 -11.80 2.58 16.61
C ILE A 110 -12.69 1.42 17.05
N ARG A 111 -13.82 1.69 17.73
CA ARG A 111 -14.78 0.65 18.15
C ARG A 111 -15.49 0.02 16.97
N ARG A 112 -15.65 0.78 15.91
CA ARG A 112 -16.26 0.29 14.67
C ARG A 112 -15.26 -0.47 13.80
N TRP A 113 -14.02 -0.01 13.73
CA TRP A 113 -13.09 -0.48 12.70
C TRP A 113 -12.03 -1.45 13.21
N TRP A 114 -11.75 -1.49 14.51
CA TRP A 114 -10.80 -2.45 15.05
C TRP A 114 -11.51 -3.68 15.58
N GLU A 115 -10.79 -4.80 15.63
CA GLU A 115 -11.26 -6.03 16.27
C GLU A 115 -10.18 -6.59 17.20
N VAL A 116 -10.59 -6.87 18.43
CA VAL A 116 -9.83 -7.66 19.38
C VAL A 116 -10.33 -9.10 19.27
N ILE A 117 -9.43 -10.04 19.06
CA ILE A 117 -9.79 -11.44 18.84
C ILE A 117 -9.08 -12.33 19.85
N ASP A 118 -9.85 -13.13 20.54
CA ASP A 118 -9.38 -14.29 21.28
C ASP A 118 -9.00 -15.40 20.29
N ARG A 119 -7.73 -15.60 20.06
CA ARG A 119 -7.19 -16.57 19.09
C ARG A 119 -7.35 -18.02 19.54
N SER A 120 -7.53 -18.24 20.84
CA SER A 120 -7.78 -19.58 21.40
C SER A 120 -9.17 -20.10 21.07
N THR A 121 -10.14 -19.20 20.90
CA THR A 121 -11.53 -19.55 20.60
C THR A 121 -12.00 -19.08 19.22
N GLY A 122 -11.32 -18.09 18.62
CA GLY A 122 -11.76 -17.39 17.41
C GLY A 122 -12.83 -16.34 17.67
N ALA A 123 -13.20 -16.08 18.92
CA ALA A 123 -14.24 -15.12 19.28
C ALA A 123 -13.73 -13.68 19.20
N VAL A 124 -14.60 -12.78 18.72
CA VAL A 124 -14.38 -11.34 18.82
C VAL A 124 -14.70 -10.90 20.24
N VAL A 125 -13.77 -10.22 20.88
CA VAL A 125 -13.96 -9.62 22.21
C VAL A 125 -14.91 -8.42 22.06
N ASP A 126 -15.94 -8.35 22.90
CA ASP A 126 -16.90 -7.25 22.87
C ASP A 126 -16.18 -5.90 23.04
N CYS A 127 -16.59 -4.91 22.26
CA CYS A 127 -15.93 -3.59 22.24
C CYS A 127 -16.02 -2.84 23.60
N THR A 128 -16.89 -3.28 24.52
CA THR A 128 -16.95 -2.73 25.88
C THR A 128 -15.92 -3.35 26.84
N GLN A 129 -15.29 -4.45 26.45
CA GLN A 129 -14.31 -5.18 27.26
C GLN A 129 -12.86 -4.76 26.99
N TRP A 130 -12.62 -3.82 26.10
CA TRP A 130 -11.29 -3.30 25.85
C TRP A 130 -11.29 -1.79 25.62
N GLU A 131 -10.14 -1.18 25.81
CA GLU A 131 -9.92 0.25 25.56
C GLU A 131 -8.55 0.46 24.93
N TYR A 132 -8.40 1.59 24.21
CA TYR A 132 -7.12 2.01 23.67
C TYR A 132 -6.54 3.15 24.53
N GLU A 133 -5.36 2.95 25.06
CA GLU A 133 -4.60 3.92 25.84
C GLU A 133 -3.62 4.65 24.91
N GLU A 134 -3.99 5.86 24.48
CA GLU A 134 -3.24 6.61 23.46
C GLU A 134 -1.79 6.90 23.90
N GLU A 135 -1.58 7.28 25.17
CA GLU A 135 -0.25 7.62 25.71
C GLU A 135 0.76 6.46 25.58
N SER A 136 0.32 5.25 25.82
CA SER A 136 1.17 4.06 25.75
C SER A 136 1.12 3.33 24.38
N GLY A 137 0.10 3.60 23.57
CA GLY A 137 -0.19 2.89 22.35
C GLY A 137 -0.64 1.44 22.55
N ASN A 138 -1.21 1.15 23.72
CA ASN A 138 -1.70 -0.18 24.06
C ASN A 138 -3.21 -0.30 23.92
N VAL A 139 -3.67 -1.49 23.52
CA VAL A 139 -5.03 -1.93 23.82
C VAL A 139 -5.02 -2.68 25.15
N ILE A 140 -5.91 -2.31 26.03
CA ILE A 140 -6.10 -2.95 27.33
C ILE A 140 -7.39 -3.76 27.27
N ILE A 141 -7.27 -5.07 27.48
CA ILE A 141 -8.42 -5.99 27.56
C ILE A 141 -8.71 -6.22 29.04
N HIS A 142 -9.98 -6.03 29.42
CA HIS A 142 -10.48 -6.31 30.74
C HIS A 142 -11.14 -7.70 30.79
N ASP A 143 -11.00 -8.40 31.91
CA ASP A 143 -11.54 -9.74 32.11
C ASP A 143 -11.09 -10.76 31.04
N ALA A 144 -9.84 -10.65 30.55
CA ALA A 144 -9.25 -11.61 29.65
C ALA A 144 -9.27 -13.02 30.26
N GLU A 145 -9.57 -14.04 29.45
CA GLU A 145 -9.50 -15.44 29.88
C GLU A 145 -8.03 -15.86 30.01
N LEU A 146 -7.69 -16.42 31.18
CA LEU A 146 -6.29 -16.80 31.48
C LEU A 146 -5.80 -17.86 30.51
N PHE A 147 -4.56 -17.69 30.05
CA PHE A 147 -3.86 -18.55 29.12
C PHE A 147 -4.41 -18.56 27.70
N HIS A 148 -5.45 -17.76 27.40
CA HIS A 148 -5.84 -17.51 26.03
C HIS A 148 -4.88 -16.54 25.33
N GLU A 149 -4.75 -16.66 24.02
CA GLU A 149 -3.97 -15.76 23.19
C GLU A 149 -4.88 -14.73 22.51
N TYR A 150 -4.42 -13.50 22.49
CA TYR A 150 -5.18 -12.38 21.92
C TYR A 150 -4.36 -11.63 20.88
N THR A 151 -5.05 -11.07 19.91
CA THR A 151 -4.50 -10.11 18.95
C THR A 151 -5.47 -8.95 18.76
N VAL A 152 -4.93 -7.83 18.29
CA VAL A 152 -5.72 -6.68 17.86
C VAL A 152 -5.46 -6.45 16.38
N SER A 153 -6.52 -6.42 15.58
CA SER A 153 -6.48 -5.98 14.19
C SER A 153 -6.97 -4.54 14.11
N PHE A 154 -6.18 -3.66 13.55
CA PHE A 154 -6.44 -2.22 13.56
C PHE A 154 -6.05 -1.55 12.25
N LEU A 155 -6.64 -0.40 11.94
CA LEU A 155 -6.28 0.43 10.80
C LEU A 155 -5.02 1.24 11.10
N ALA A 156 -4.15 1.34 10.12
CA ALA A 156 -2.98 2.19 10.16
C ALA A 156 -2.80 2.95 8.85
N TYR A 157 -2.37 4.21 8.93
CA TYR A 157 -1.93 4.99 7.78
C TYR A 157 -0.55 4.55 7.33
N ILE A 158 -0.35 4.47 6.02
CA ILE A 158 0.95 4.20 5.40
C ILE A 158 1.62 5.56 5.16
N ILE A 159 2.46 5.98 6.09
CA ILE A 159 3.09 7.31 6.09
C ILE A 159 4.43 7.36 5.35
N TRP A 160 4.95 6.22 4.94
CA TRP A 160 6.07 6.10 4.02
C TRP A 160 5.77 4.99 3.01
N ASP A 161 5.81 5.31 1.71
CA ASP A 161 5.60 4.31 0.67
C ASP A 161 6.51 3.09 0.90
N PRO A 162 5.97 1.88 1.06
CA PRO A 162 6.76 0.71 1.44
C PRO A 162 7.84 0.35 0.43
N VAL A 163 7.61 0.61 -0.86
CA VAL A 163 8.61 0.34 -1.89
C VAL A 163 9.68 1.41 -1.90
N HIS A 164 9.32 2.67 -1.64
CA HIS A 164 10.30 3.73 -1.44
C HIS A 164 11.16 3.43 -0.21
N MET A 165 10.57 2.99 0.90
CA MET A 165 11.29 2.53 2.08
C MET A 165 12.20 1.35 1.76
N TYR A 166 11.71 0.33 1.05
CA TYR A 166 12.52 -0.81 0.61
C TYR A 166 13.74 -0.35 -0.20
N ASN A 167 13.55 0.52 -1.18
CA ASN A 167 14.66 1.03 -1.98
C ASN A 167 15.63 1.89 -1.17
N ALA A 168 15.15 2.71 -0.24
CA ALA A 168 15.99 3.51 0.64
C ALA A 168 16.86 2.63 1.56
N VAL A 169 16.30 1.53 2.06
CA VAL A 169 16.99 0.60 2.97
C VAL A 169 17.91 -0.35 2.21
N THR A 170 17.42 -0.95 1.11
CA THR A 170 18.10 -2.05 0.40
C THR A 170 19.02 -1.55 -0.71
N ASN A 171 18.62 -0.49 -1.41
CA ASN A 171 19.34 0.06 -2.56
C ASN A 171 20.06 1.37 -2.22
N GLU A 172 20.11 1.73 -0.93
CA GLU A 172 20.82 2.92 -0.41
C GLU A 172 20.35 4.26 -1.03
N TRP A 173 19.11 4.36 -1.46
CA TRP A 173 18.51 5.61 -1.96
C TRP A 173 18.27 6.59 -0.82
N LYS A 174 19.31 7.25 -0.33
CA LYS A 174 19.29 8.06 0.90
C LYS A 174 18.87 9.51 0.73
N ASP A 175 18.90 10.03 -0.50
CA ASP A 175 18.77 11.46 -0.77
C ASP A 175 17.35 11.89 -1.17
N PHE A 176 16.34 11.06 -0.90
CA PHE A 176 14.96 11.35 -1.27
C PHE A 176 14.09 11.58 -0.03
N GLU A 177 13.22 12.59 -0.09
CA GLU A 177 12.15 12.76 0.88
C GLU A 177 11.26 11.51 0.92
N HIS A 178 10.89 11.05 2.11
CA HIS A 178 9.96 9.92 2.28
C HIS A 178 8.66 10.21 1.53
N GLN A 179 8.30 9.35 0.60
CA GLN A 179 7.08 9.50 -0.18
C GLN A 179 5.89 8.98 0.62
N ILE A 180 4.88 9.83 0.79
CA ILE A 180 3.62 9.46 1.44
C ILE A 180 2.65 8.99 0.36
N THR A 181 2.02 7.85 0.59
CA THR A 181 0.99 7.33 -0.32
C THR A 181 -0.38 7.91 0.00
N PHE A 182 -1.17 8.22 -1.02
CA PHE A 182 -2.56 8.64 -0.89
C PHE A 182 -3.50 7.72 -1.66
N ASP A 183 -4.72 7.57 -1.18
CA ASP A 183 -5.69 6.63 -1.75
C ASP A 183 -6.56 7.33 -2.81
N VAL A 184 -6.33 7.01 -4.09
CA VAL A 184 -7.08 7.58 -5.22
C VAL A 184 -8.56 7.21 -5.24
N ARG A 185 -9.00 6.28 -4.41
CA ARG A 185 -10.41 5.94 -4.24
C ARG A 185 -11.15 6.93 -3.33
N GLN A 186 -10.42 7.72 -2.57
CA GLN A 186 -10.97 8.80 -1.75
C GLN A 186 -11.44 9.96 -2.62
N PRO A 187 -12.59 10.59 -2.32
CA PRO A 187 -13.23 11.56 -3.22
C PRO A 187 -12.38 12.76 -3.59
N LYS A 188 -11.71 13.39 -2.63
CA LYS A 188 -10.85 14.56 -2.89
C LYS A 188 -9.62 14.14 -3.70
N THR A 189 -8.97 13.04 -3.28
CA THR A 189 -7.78 12.51 -3.93
C THR A 189 -8.08 11.99 -5.32
N HIS A 190 -9.24 11.38 -5.56
CA HIS A 190 -9.67 10.99 -6.90
C HIS A 190 -9.73 12.19 -7.84
N LYS A 191 -10.45 13.24 -7.44
CA LYS A 191 -10.56 14.47 -8.24
C LYS A 191 -9.17 15.07 -8.51
N TYR A 192 -8.38 15.24 -7.48
CA TYR A 192 -7.02 15.77 -7.57
C TYR A 192 -6.13 14.94 -8.51
N SER A 193 -6.15 13.62 -8.38
CA SER A 193 -5.35 12.72 -9.22
C SER A 193 -5.75 12.79 -10.69
N MET A 194 -7.04 12.95 -10.99
CA MET A 194 -7.52 13.16 -12.36
C MET A 194 -7.07 14.49 -12.95
N GLU A 195 -7.11 15.57 -12.16
CA GLU A 195 -6.63 16.89 -12.58
C GLU A 195 -5.09 16.86 -12.82
N ARG A 196 -4.36 16.22 -11.94
CA ARG A 196 -2.90 16.04 -12.06
C ARG A 196 -2.53 15.20 -13.29
N LEU A 197 -3.27 14.14 -13.57
CA LEU A 197 -3.06 13.32 -14.76
C LEU A 197 -3.33 14.12 -16.04
N LYS A 198 -4.42 14.89 -16.08
CA LYS A 198 -4.72 15.74 -17.22
C LYS A 198 -3.59 16.73 -17.48
N LYS A 199 -3.13 17.41 -16.44
CA LYS A 199 -1.99 18.34 -16.52
C LYS A 199 -0.73 17.63 -17.04
N TYR A 200 -0.43 16.44 -16.53
CA TYR A 200 0.71 15.64 -17.01
C TYR A 200 0.62 15.35 -18.50
N CYS A 201 -0.55 14.96 -19.02
CA CYS A 201 -0.75 14.72 -20.45
C CYS A 201 -0.54 15.97 -21.30
N GLU A 202 -0.98 17.13 -20.80
CA GLU A 202 -0.81 18.42 -21.47
C GLU A 202 0.66 18.87 -21.53
N GLU A 203 1.40 18.63 -20.44
CA GLU A 203 2.83 19.00 -20.32
C GLU A 203 3.77 18.03 -21.06
N HIS A 204 3.32 16.77 -21.32
CA HIS A 204 4.14 15.73 -21.95
C HIS A 204 3.51 15.19 -23.24
N PRO A 205 3.28 16.05 -24.26
CA PRO A 205 2.59 15.65 -25.49
C PRO A 205 3.37 14.61 -26.32
N TYR A 206 4.66 14.40 -26.02
CA TYR A 206 5.50 13.40 -26.66
C TYR A 206 5.27 11.98 -26.11
N VAL A 207 4.59 11.83 -24.97
CA VAL A 207 4.27 10.52 -24.40
C VAL A 207 3.15 9.85 -25.20
N ASN A 208 3.41 8.66 -25.70
CA ASN A 208 2.44 7.91 -26.51
C ASN A 208 1.63 6.92 -25.66
N VAL A 209 2.20 6.41 -24.59
CA VAL A 209 1.56 5.45 -23.68
C VAL A 209 1.91 5.78 -22.23
N ILE A 210 0.89 5.94 -21.43
CA ILE A 210 1.03 6.07 -19.97
C ILE A 210 0.92 4.68 -19.34
N ARG A 211 1.91 4.33 -18.55
CA ARG A 211 1.95 3.13 -17.72
C ARG A 211 1.58 3.54 -16.30
N TYR A 212 0.36 3.24 -15.88
CA TYR A 212 -0.01 3.45 -14.49
C TYR A 212 0.73 2.46 -13.60
N THR A 213 1.37 3.00 -12.58
CA THR A 213 1.95 2.19 -11.53
C THR A 213 1.01 2.22 -10.35
N THR A 214 0.11 1.25 -10.32
CA THR A 214 -0.79 0.98 -9.18
C THR A 214 -0.27 -0.16 -8.31
N PHE A 215 0.91 -0.62 -8.62
CA PHE A 215 1.59 -1.78 -8.08
C PHE A 215 1.57 -1.84 -6.54
N PHE A 216 1.67 -0.69 -5.90
CA PHE A 216 1.77 -0.55 -4.45
C PHE A 216 0.43 -0.65 -3.70
N HIS A 217 -0.68 -0.64 -4.41
CA HIS A 217 -1.98 -0.97 -3.82
C HIS A 217 -2.25 -2.47 -3.74
N GLN A 218 -1.40 -3.26 -4.39
CA GLN A 218 -1.57 -4.71 -4.52
C GLN A 218 -0.65 -5.49 -3.59
N PHE A 219 0.22 -4.82 -2.85
CA PHE A 219 1.03 -5.48 -1.83
C PHE A 219 1.03 -4.74 -0.52
N THR A 220 1.20 -5.49 0.55
CA THR A 220 1.59 -4.97 1.84
C THR A 220 3.05 -5.34 2.07
N LEU A 221 3.89 -4.32 2.24
CA LEU A 221 5.24 -4.47 2.73
C LEU A 221 5.26 -3.95 4.16
N LEU A 222 5.57 -4.81 5.10
CA LEU A 222 5.76 -4.43 6.50
C LEU A 222 7.23 -4.58 6.88
N PHE A 223 7.74 -3.56 7.53
CA PHE A 223 9.08 -3.55 8.09
C PHE A 223 9.00 -3.51 9.62
N ASP A 224 9.97 -4.14 10.27
CA ASP A 224 10.12 -4.09 11.72
C ASP A 224 10.83 -2.79 12.16
N GLU A 225 10.98 -2.62 13.48
CA GLU A 225 11.65 -1.48 14.09
C GLU A 225 13.14 -1.35 13.69
N LEU A 226 13.73 -2.42 13.21
CA LEU A 226 15.11 -2.45 12.70
C LEU A 226 15.18 -2.27 11.18
N LYS A 227 14.06 -1.88 10.54
CA LYS A 227 13.94 -1.72 9.10
C LYS A 227 14.22 -3.02 8.31
N ARG A 228 13.97 -4.17 8.92
CA ARG A 228 14.02 -5.45 8.24
C ARG A 228 12.63 -5.79 7.74
N GLU A 229 12.56 -6.36 6.56
CA GLU A 229 11.31 -6.84 5.99
C GLU A 229 10.69 -7.89 6.89
N LYS A 230 9.47 -7.64 7.34
CA LYS A 230 8.71 -8.51 8.22
C LYS A 230 7.68 -9.32 7.43
N TYR A 231 7.10 -8.73 6.43
CA TYR A 231 6.03 -9.32 5.66
C TYR A 231 5.91 -8.70 4.26
N VAL A 232 5.73 -9.55 3.26
CA VAL A 232 5.42 -9.16 1.89
C VAL A 232 4.24 -9.98 1.38
N ASP A 233 3.22 -9.28 0.94
CA ASP A 233 2.14 -9.90 0.17
C ASP A 233 2.20 -9.42 -1.28
N TRP A 234 2.53 -10.32 -2.19
CA TRP A 234 2.85 -9.98 -3.58
C TRP A 234 1.69 -10.09 -4.55
N TYR A 235 0.58 -10.69 -4.19
CA TYR A 235 -0.44 -11.05 -5.17
C TYR A 235 -1.81 -10.43 -4.92
N GLY A 236 -1.83 -9.31 -4.21
CA GLY A 236 -3.05 -8.53 -4.02
C GLY A 236 -4.02 -9.15 -3.04
N TYR A 237 -3.55 -10.00 -2.16
CA TYR A 237 -4.35 -10.51 -1.05
C TYR A 237 -4.47 -9.49 0.09
N SER A 238 -3.53 -8.56 0.19
CA SER A 238 -3.70 -7.38 1.02
C SER A 238 -4.42 -6.30 0.23
N ALA A 239 -5.28 -5.59 0.88
CA ALA A 239 -6.02 -4.50 0.28
C ALA A 239 -5.72 -3.21 1.03
N SER A 240 -5.55 -2.13 0.29
CA SER A 240 -5.66 -0.80 0.85
C SER A 240 -7.10 -0.59 1.28
N VAL A 241 -7.32 -0.32 2.55
CA VAL A 241 -8.65 -0.13 3.15
C VAL A 241 -8.67 1.18 3.92
N SER A 242 -9.82 1.81 3.94
CA SER A 242 -10.09 2.99 4.77
C SER A 242 -11.54 2.95 5.23
N PRO A 243 -11.94 3.65 6.28
CA PRO A 243 -13.34 3.74 6.69
C PRO A 243 -14.28 4.12 5.56
N TYR A 244 -13.89 5.07 4.72
CA TYR A 244 -14.69 5.46 3.54
C TYR A 244 -14.92 4.28 2.60
N ILE A 245 -13.88 3.56 2.22
CA ILE A 245 -13.97 2.42 1.28
C ILE A 245 -14.76 1.27 1.91
N LEU A 246 -14.54 0.99 3.20
CA LEU A 246 -15.27 -0.04 3.93
C LEU A 246 -16.76 0.28 4.02
N GLU A 247 -17.14 1.55 4.18
CA GLU A 247 -18.54 1.98 4.15
C GLU A 247 -19.17 1.87 2.76
N GLN A 248 -18.44 2.14 1.69
CA GLN A 248 -18.93 1.93 0.34
C GLN A 248 -19.15 0.44 0.06
N PHE A 249 -18.20 -0.41 0.46
CA PHE A 249 -18.34 -1.86 0.37
C PHE A 249 -19.59 -2.35 1.11
N GLU A 250 -19.79 -1.95 2.37
CA GLU A 250 -20.95 -2.32 3.16
C GLU A 250 -22.28 -1.93 2.50
N LYS A 251 -22.32 -0.76 1.86
CA LYS A 251 -23.49 -0.29 1.12
C LYS A 251 -23.78 -1.10 -0.15
N GLU A 252 -22.73 -1.47 -0.88
CA GLU A 252 -22.85 -2.16 -2.17
C GLU A 252 -23.07 -3.66 -1.99
N VAL A 253 -22.33 -4.30 -1.09
CA VAL A 253 -22.33 -5.76 -0.91
C VAL A 253 -23.34 -6.22 0.15
N GLY A 254 -23.72 -5.33 1.07
CA GLY A 254 -24.80 -5.57 2.05
C GLY A 254 -24.34 -6.21 3.36
N TYR A 255 -23.03 -6.32 3.59
CA TYR A 255 -22.49 -6.76 4.87
C TYR A 255 -21.16 -6.04 5.19
N ARG A 256 -20.82 -6.00 6.49
CA ARG A 256 -19.62 -5.35 6.97
C ARG A 256 -18.36 -6.16 6.65
N PHE A 257 -17.36 -5.51 6.09
CA PHE A 257 -16.03 -6.10 5.94
C PHE A 257 -15.30 -6.13 7.29
N ARG A 258 -14.72 -7.26 7.63
CA ARG A 258 -13.98 -7.47 8.88
C ARG A 258 -12.48 -7.60 8.60
N PRO A 259 -11.61 -7.12 9.52
CA PRO A 259 -10.16 -7.34 9.41
C PRO A 259 -9.79 -8.80 9.20
N GLU A 260 -10.54 -9.72 9.82
CA GLU A 260 -10.30 -11.16 9.76
C GLU A 260 -10.39 -11.74 8.34
N PHE A 261 -11.07 -11.07 7.43
CA PHE A 261 -11.11 -11.48 6.02
C PHE A 261 -9.77 -11.31 5.30
N ILE A 262 -8.91 -10.40 5.80
CA ILE A 262 -7.52 -10.22 5.35
C ILE A 262 -6.57 -11.00 6.25
N ILE A 263 -6.80 -10.97 7.56
CA ILE A 263 -5.90 -11.50 8.59
C ILE A 263 -6.45 -12.84 9.13
N ASP A 264 -6.75 -13.73 8.24
CA ASP A 264 -7.38 -15.03 8.53
C ASP A 264 -6.60 -15.80 9.62
N GLN A 265 -7.26 -16.03 10.75
CA GLN A 265 -6.73 -16.77 11.92
C GLN A 265 -5.34 -16.27 12.41
N GLY A 266 -5.09 -14.98 12.31
CA GLY A 266 -3.82 -14.39 12.74
C GLY A 266 -2.70 -14.46 11.71
N TYR A 267 -3.01 -14.88 10.48
CA TYR A 267 -2.07 -14.89 9.37
C TYR A 267 -2.61 -14.03 8.23
N TYR A 268 -1.77 -13.20 7.66
CA TYR A 268 -2.17 -12.43 6.48
C TYR A 268 -2.45 -13.38 5.31
N ASN A 269 -3.53 -13.11 4.56
CA ASN A 269 -3.80 -13.82 3.31
C ASN A 269 -2.66 -13.57 2.32
N ASN A 270 -2.25 -14.63 1.62
CA ASN A 270 -1.20 -14.59 0.61
C ASN A 270 -1.44 -15.68 -0.44
N GLN A 271 -0.56 -15.74 -1.44
CA GLN A 271 -0.67 -16.69 -2.56
C GLN A 271 -0.75 -18.19 -2.17
N TYR A 272 -0.40 -18.53 -0.95
CA TYR A 272 -0.41 -19.91 -0.46
C TYR A 272 -1.67 -20.25 0.33
N ARG A 273 -2.54 -19.28 0.55
CA ARG A 273 -3.81 -19.46 1.28
C ARG A 273 -4.98 -19.24 0.34
N VAL A 274 -6.03 -20.02 0.53
CA VAL A 274 -7.30 -19.80 -0.18
C VAL A 274 -7.99 -18.59 0.46
N PRO A 275 -8.22 -17.51 -0.28
CA PRO A 275 -8.90 -16.35 0.27
C PRO A 275 -10.37 -16.68 0.62
N SER A 276 -10.89 -16.00 1.64
CA SER A 276 -12.31 -16.12 1.98
C SER A 276 -13.20 -15.55 0.87
N LYS A 277 -14.47 -15.96 0.83
CA LYS A 277 -15.45 -15.38 -0.09
C LYS A 277 -15.57 -13.87 0.10
N GLU A 278 -15.60 -13.43 1.35
CA GLU A 278 -15.73 -12.03 1.74
C GLU A 278 -14.56 -11.20 1.25
N PHE A 279 -13.35 -11.75 1.29
CA PHE A 279 -12.17 -11.07 0.73
C PHE A 279 -12.22 -11.00 -0.81
N LEU A 280 -12.70 -12.08 -1.46
CA LEU A 280 -12.90 -12.06 -2.91
C LEU A 280 -13.99 -11.08 -3.33
N ASP A 281 -15.06 -10.95 -2.56
CA ASP A 281 -16.11 -9.94 -2.79
C ASP A 281 -15.52 -8.52 -2.67
N PHE A 282 -14.62 -8.30 -1.70
CA PHE A 282 -13.91 -7.02 -1.57
C PHE A 282 -12.94 -6.73 -2.73
N GLN A 283 -12.27 -7.76 -3.24
CA GLN A 283 -11.41 -7.60 -4.42
C GLN A 283 -12.21 -7.31 -5.70
N ALA A 284 -13.43 -7.83 -5.79
CA ALA A 284 -14.32 -7.59 -6.93
C ALA A 284 -14.95 -6.19 -6.89
N PHE A 285 -15.23 -5.68 -5.71
CA PHE A 285 -15.66 -4.30 -5.44
C PHE A 285 -14.57 -3.28 -5.79
#